data_ca2cae36e3bf307c4ef6b0a1ef8ab983
#
_entry.id   ca2cae36e3bf307c4ef6b0a1ef8ab983
#
_cell.length_a   1.000
_cell.length_b   1.000
_cell.length_c   1.000
_cell.angle_alpha   90.00
_cell.angle_beta   90.00
_cell.angle_gamma   90.00
#
_symmetry.space_group_name_H-M   'P 1'
#
loop_
_entity.id
_entity.type
_entity.pdbx_description
1 polymer ?
#
loop_
_entity_poly.entity_id
_entity_poly.type
_entity_poly.pdbx_seq_one_letter_code
_entity_poly.pdbx_strand_id
1 'polypeptide(L)'
;GNDIHLLKRGVCAAGHKSLWAAEFGGLPPNDFFSSLDPLLDGFIFRLFNGTYTAAEPAGYLDRYWAEKWGLSAKVIVGIGAFDCHMGAVGGQIEPYYLSKVMGTSTCDMLVAPAGEMKGKWIRGICGQVPGSIIPGMIGMEAGQSAFGDAYAWYRTLLSWPLQQLHASSLIDAATATALRNEISDRMIVNLSREAATLPLDETDELAIDWLNGRRTPDANQLLTAAVSNLNLGTGAPQLFKAVVEGTCFGAKAIADRFIDEGIPVKGLIGLGGVAKKSPYIMQVMADVMNMPIRIHKTEQTCAIGAAMFAATAAGLYEKVEDAMHAMGQGFDTVYVPDPLRSRVYAKRYSQYKQLGAYIEGSYN
;
A
#
# COMPACT_ATOMS: atom_id res chain seq x y z
N GLY A 1 -17.39 -14.59 -29.31
CA GLY A 1 -17.17 -13.89 -28.05
C GLY A 1 -18.07 -14.46 -26.98
N ASN A 2 -17.62 -14.38 -25.72
CA ASN A 2 -18.44 -14.84 -24.61
C ASN A 2 -19.56 -13.83 -24.32
N ASP A 3 -20.69 -14.33 -23.84
CA ASP A 3 -21.76 -13.47 -23.35
C ASP A 3 -21.26 -12.70 -22.11
N ILE A 4 -21.25 -11.38 -22.19
CA ILE A 4 -20.78 -10.50 -21.10
C ILE A 4 -21.65 -10.60 -19.85
N HIS A 5 -22.93 -11.04 -19.98
CA HIS A 5 -23.84 -11.23 -18.86
C HIS A 5 -23.50 -12.49 -18.05
N LEU A 6 -22.81 -13.45 -18.65
CA LEU A 6 -22.32 -14.66 -17.99
C LEU A 6 -20.94 -14.48 -17.34
N LEU A 7 -20.30 -13.33 -17.55
CA LEU A 7 -18.95 -13.07 -17.04
C LEU A 7 -19.01 -12.91 -15.51
N LYS A 8 -18.35 -13.82 -14.80
CA LYS A 8 -18.21 -13.74 -13.35
C LYS A 8 -17.39 -12.50 -12.95
N ARG A 9 -17.84 -11.76 -11.96
CA ARG A 9 -17.20 -10.54 -11.43
C ARG A 9 -16.52 -10.84 -10.09
N GLY A 10 -15.27 -10.42 -9.95
CA GLY A 10 -14.53 -10.58 -8.70
C GLY A 10 -15.05 -9.65 -7.61
N VAL A 11 -15.30 -10.19 -6.42
CA VAL A 11 -15.76 -9.41 -5.25
C VAL A 11 -14.77 -8.31 -4.87
N CYS A 12 -13.47 -8.53 -5.09
CA CYS A 12 -12.43 -7.55 -4.82
C CYS A 12 -12.68 -6.24 -5.59
N ALA A 13 -12.75 -6.30 -6.92
CA ALA A 13 -12.99 -5.12 -7.74
C ALA A 13 -14.41 -4.56 -7.53
N ALA A 14 -15.40 -5.42 -7.41
CA ALA A 14 -16.78 -5.03 -7.21
C ALA A 14 -16.97 -4.22 -5.91
N GLY A 15 -16.42 -4.69 -4.79
CA GLY A 15 -16.56 -4.03 -3.50
C GLY A 15 -15.70 -2.78 -3.37
N HIS A 16 -14.42 -2.83 -3.78
CA HIS A 16 -13.51 -1.70 -3.60
C HIS A 16 -13.70 -0.57 -4.64
N LYS A 17 -14.24 -0.86 -5.84
CA LYS A 17 -14.29 0.15 -6.93
C LYS A 17 -15.65 0.28 -7.61
N SER A 18 -16.63 -0.56 -7.28
CA SER A 18 -17.93 -0.55 -7.97
C SER A 18 -19.13 -0.54 -7.01
N LEU A 19 -18.95 -0.07 -5.78
CA LEU A 19 -19.99 0.13 -4.78
C LEU A 19 -20.77 -1.15 -4.38
N TRP A 20 -20.23 -2.34 -4.68
CA TRP A 20 -20.85 -3.60 -4.29
C TRP A 20 -20.70 -3.86 -2.79
N ALA A 21 -21.81 -4.08 -2.11
CA ALA A 21 -21.81 -4.47 -0.71
C ALA A 21 -22.90 -5.53 -0.48
N ALA A 22 -22.48 -6.80 -0.37
CA ALA A 22 -23.40 -7.93 -0.18
C ALA A 22 -24.30 -7.76 1.05
N GLU A 23 -23.79 -7.11 2.10
CA GLU A 23 -24.51 -6.80 3.34
C GLU A 23 -25.71 -5.87 3.12
N PHE A 24 -25.65 -4.99 2.11
CA PHE A 24 -26.72 -4.08 1.72
C PHE A 24 -27.51 -4.56 0.50
N GLY A 25 -27.37 -5.84 0.12
CA GLY A 25 -28.09 -6.45 -1.00
C GLY A 25 -27.44 -6.27 -2.37
N GLY A 26 -26.19 -5.81 -2.40
CA GLY A 26 -25.41 -5.70 -3.63
C GLY A 26 -25.08 -4.27 -4.04
N LEU A 27 -25.41 -3.90 -5.28
CA LEU A 27 -25.24 -2.52 -5.78
C LEU A 27 -26.29 -1.58 -5.22
N PRO A 28 -25.99 -0.27 -5.08
CA PRO A 28 -26.99 0.74 -4.72
C PRO A 28 -28.19 0.72 -5.69
N PRO A 29 -29.38 1.13 -5.27
CA PRO A 29 -30.56 1.17 -6.13
C PRO A 29 -30.42 2.21 -7.27
N ASN A 30 -31.25 2.08 -8.31
CA ASN A 30 -31.20 2.98 -9.46
C ASN A 30 -31.35 4.46 -9.08
N ASP A 31 -32.20 4.75 -8.11
CA ASP A 31 -32.47 6.13 -7.63
C ASP A 31 -31.22 6.80 -7.06
N PHE A 32 -30.30 6.02 -6.46
CA PHE A 32 -29.02 6.54 -6.04
C PHE A 32 -28.20 7.04 -7.23
N PHE A 33 -28.11 6.24 -8.30
CA PHE A 33 -27.34 6.62 -9.49
C PHE A 33 -27.97 7.78 -10.24
N SER A 34 -29.31 7.78 -10.46
CA SER A 34 -30.00 8.86 -11.17
C SER A 34 -29.99 10.17 -10.37
N SER A 35 -29.87 10.13 -9.03
CA SER A 35 -29.71 11.34 -8.21
C SER A 35 -28.32 11.98 -8.34
N LEU A 36 -27.29 11.20 -8.68
CA LEU A 36 -25.94 11.73 -8.92
C LEU A 36 -25.84 12.41 -10.29
N ASP A 37 -26.38 11.75 -11.33
CA ASP A 37 -26.44 12.29 -12.68
C ASP A 37 -27.57 11.59 -13.46
N PRO A 38 -28.47 12.34 -14.12
CA PRO A 38 -29.54 11.76 -14.95
C PRO A 38 -29.05 10.80 -16.04
N LEU A 39 -27.80 10.94 -16.53
CA LEU A 39 -27.19 10.02 -17.49
C LEU A 39 -26.97 8.61 -16.92
N LEU A 40 -26.97 8.47 -15.61
CA LEU A 40 -26.81 7.19 -14.91
C LEU A 40 -28.15 6.46 -14.69
N ASP A 41 -29.28 7.04 -15.10
CA ASP A 41 -30.57 6.35 -15.02
C ASP A 41 -30.56 5.06 -15.84
N GLY A 42 -31.01 3.96 -15.22
CA GLY A 42 -30.95 2.63 -15.81
C GLY A 42 -29.55 2.01 -15.92
N PHE A 43 -28.49 2.70 -15.48
CA PHE A 43 -27.12 2.17 -15.53
C PHE A 43 -26.95 0.87 -14.76
N ILE A 44 -27.59 0.76 -13.59
CA ILE A 44 -27.52 -0.43 -12.74
C ILE A 44 -27.96 -1.72 -13.45
N PHE A 45 -28.94 -1.64 -14.36
CA PHE A 45 -29.47 -2.81 -15.07
C PHE A 45 -28.49 -3.40 -16.10
N ARG A 46 -27.39 -2.69 -16.36
CA ARG A 46 -26.29 -3.14 -17.23
C ARG A 46 -25.10 -3.71 -16.43
N LEU A 47 -25.17 -3.62 -15.10
CA LEU A 47 -24.14 -4.12 -14.20
C LEU A 47 -24.43 -5.58 -13.80
N PHE A 48 -23.62 -6.08 -12.89
CA PHE A 48 -23.69 -7.45 -12.37
C PHE A 48 -24.56 -7.52 -11.12
N ASN A 49 -25.11 -8.70 -10.82
CA ASN A 49 -25.98 -8.99 -9.66
C ASN A 49 -25.38 -10.00 -8.70
N GLY A 50 -24.13 -10.41 -8.91
CA GLY A 50 -23.43 -11.36 -8.06
C GLY A 50 -21.93 -11.23 -8.21
N THR A 51 -21.20 -11.65 -7.18
CA THR A 51 -19.75 -11.59 -7.14
C THR A 51 -19.18 -12.91 -6.67
N TYR A 52 -17.93 -13.16 -7.00
CA TYR A 52 -17.18 -14.37 -6.74
C TYR A 52 -15.82 -14.02 -6.12
N THR A 53 -15.30 -14.87 -5.25
CA THR A 53 -13.98 -14.71 -4.68
C THR A 53 -12.87 -15.10 -5.67
N ALA A 54 -11.65 -14.68 -5.42
CA ALA A 54 -10.51 -15.07 -6.26
C ALA A 54 -10.17 -16.58 -6.19
N ALA A 55 -10.65 -17.29 -5.17
CA ALA A 55 -10.49 -18.73 -5.03
C ALA A 55 -11.43 -19.55 -5.94
N GLU A 56 -12.36 -18.90 -6.64
CA GLU A 56 -13.32 -19.56 -7.51
C GLU A 56 -12.90 -19.51 -8.99
N PRO A 57 -13.26 -20.51 -9.80
CA PRO A 57 -12.96 -20.51 -11.22
C PRO A 57 -13.88 -19.54 -12.00
N ALA A 58 -13.30 -18.72 -12.86
CA ALA A 58 -14.04 -17.99 -13.89
C ALA A 58 -14.56 -18.93 -14.97
N GLY A 59 -13.78 -19.94 -15.31
CA GLY A 59 -14.09 -20.92 -16.34
C GLY A 59 -12.84 -21.67 -16.81
N TYR A 60 -12.93 -22.26 -17.96
CA TYR A 60 -11.81 -22.91 -18.64
C TYR A 60 -11.18 -21.98 -19.68
N LEU A 61 -9.90 -22.23 -19.97
CA LEU A 61 -9.20 -21.52 -21.03
C LEU A 61 -9.90 -21.75 -22.38
N ASP A 62 -10.14 -20.68 -23.10
CA ASP A 62 -10.73 -20.75 -24.44
C ASP A 62 -9.87 -21.61 -25.38
N ARG A 63 -10.51 -22.42 -26.23
CA ARG A 63 -9.83 -23.36 -27.09
C ARG A 63 -8.83 -22.71 -28.06
N TYR A 64 -9.17 -21.56 -28.62
CA TYR A 64 -8.27 -20.79 -29.49
C TYR A 64 -6.96 -20.42 -28.75
N TRP A 65 -7.05 -19.91 -27.53
CA TRP A 65 -5.88 -19.54 -26.72
C TRP A 65 -5.10 -20.76 -26.24
N ALA A 66 -5.79 -21.85 -25.89
CA ALA A 66 -5.16 -23.10 -25.50
C ALA A 66 -4.29 -23.64 -26.65
N GLU A 67 -4.83 -23.72 -27.84
CA GLU A 67 -4.10 -24.15 -29.05
C GLU A 67 -2.92 -23.21 -29.36
N LYS A 68 -3.15 -21.89 -29.32
CA LYS A 68 -2.11 -20.88 -29.61
C LYS A 68 -0.94 -20.94 -28.65
N TRP A 69 -1.16 -21.27 -27.38
CA TRP A 69 -0.13 -21.36 -26.37
C TRP A 69 0.39 -22.76 -26.09
N GLY A 70 -0.10 -23.75 -26.80
CA GLY A 70 0.26 -25.16 -26.56
C GLY A 70 -0.20 -25.69 -25.21
N LEU A 71 -1.30 -25.17 -24.69
CA LEU A 71 -1.87 -25.55 -23.39
C LEU A 71 -3.12 -26.44 -23.58
N SER A 72 -3.49 -27.12 -22.49
CA SER A 72 -4.77 -27.86 -22.46
C SER A 72 -5.94 -26.88 -22.33
N ALA A 73 -7.04 -27.13 -23.06
CA ALA A 73 -8.31 -26.43 -22.86
C ALA A 73 -8.95 -26.73 -21.49
N LYS A 74 -8.39 -27.67 -20.69
CA LYS A 74 -8.81 -27.91 -19.29
C LYS A 74 -8.12 -26.99 -18.26
N VAL A 75 -7.27 -26.07 -18.70
CA VAL A 75 -6.66 -25.07 -17.81
C VAL A 75 -7.76 -24.21 -17.22
N ILE A 76 -7.78 -24.11 -15.89
CA ILE A 76 -8.71 -23.26 -15.14
C ILE A 76 -8.21 -21.81 -15.20
N VAL A 77 -9.13 -20.90 -15.45
CA VAL A 77 -8.92 -19.45 -15.33
C VAL A 77 -9.59 -18.98 -14.03
N GLY A 78 -8.81 -18.38 -13.12
CA GLY A 78 -9.33 -17.82 -11.87
C GLY A 78 -10.05 -16.49 -12.07
N ILE A 79 -10.88 -16.10 -11.10
CA ILE A 79 -11.60 -14.82 -11.09
C ILE A 79 -10.64 -13.63 -11.02
N GLY A 80 -9.55 -13.76 -10.26
CA GLY A 80 -8.60 -12.68 -10.05
C GLY A 80 -9.03 -11.67 -8.97
N ALA A 81 -8.06 -10.84 -8.58
CA ALA A 81 -8.23 -9.71 -7.67
C ALA A 81 -7.22 -8.61 -8.03
N PHE A 82 -7.23 -7.49 -7.31
CA PHE A 82 -6.19 -6.46 -7.49
C PHE A 82 -4.80 -7.00 -7.17
N ASP A 83 -3.79 -6.47 -7.85
CA ASP A 83 -2.39 -6.87 -7.70
C ASP A 83 -1.92 -6.79 -6.23
N CYS A 84 -2.25 -5.71 -5.52
CA CYS A 84 -1.90 -5.55 -4.11
C CYS A 84 -2.60 -6.58 -3.19
N HIS A 85 -3.84 -6.98 -3.50
CA HIS A 85 -4.54 -8.05 -2.77
C HIS A 85 -3.92 -9.42 -3.03
N MET A 86 -3.59 -9.71 -4.30
CA MET A 86 -2.79 -10.88 -4.65
C MET A 86 -1.42 -10.83 -3.95
N GLY A 87 -0.81 -9.64 -3.92
CA GLY A 87 0.46 -9.40 -3.22
C GLY A 87 0.40 -9.70 -1.72
N ALA A 88 -0.68 -9.35 -1.05
CA ALA A 88 -0.88 -9.66 0.36
C ALA A 88 -0.94 -11.18 0.59
N VAL A 89 -1.67 -11.91 -0.24
CA VAL A 89 -1.77 -13.38 -0.17
C VAL A 89 -0.42 -14.03 -0.49
N GLY A 90 0.24 -13.62 -1.58
CA GLY A 90 1.59 -14.10 -1.90
C GLY A 90 2.65 -13.71 -0.87
N GLY A 91 2.43 -12.62 -0.14
CA GLY A 91 3.20 -12.17 1.00
C GLY A 91 2.84 -12.87 2.32
N GLN A 92 1.99 -13.88 2.26
CA GLN A 92 1.55 -14.67 3.41
C GLN A 92 0.90 -13.83 4.52
N ILE A 93 -0.07 -12.97 4.14
CA ILE A 93 -0.85 -12.17 5.10
C ILE A 93 -1.54 -13.07 6.13
N GLU A 94 -1.48 -12.65 7.39
CA GLU A 94 -2.14 -13.30 8.52
C GLU A 94 -3.20 -12.37 9.13
N PRO A 95 -4.23 -12.90 9.81
CA PRO A 95 -5.19 -12.08 10.53
C PRO A 95 -4.53 -11.10 11.49
N TYR A 96 -4.91 -9.84 11.38
CA TYR A 96 -4.41 -8.73 12.20
C TYR A 96 -2.95 -8.32 11.94
N TYR A 97 -2.30 -8.84 10.90
CA TYR A 97 -1.04 -8.29 10.41
C TYR A 97 -1.29 -7.36 9.23
N LEU A 98 -0.76 -6.14 9.33
CA LEU A 98 -0.89 -5.15 8.27
C LEU A 98 0.12 -5.46 7.16
N SER A 99 -0.34 -6.01 6.05
CA SER A 99 0.45 -6.24 4.85
C SER A 99 0.59 -4.92 4.08
N LYS A 100 1.81 -4.40 4.00
CA LYS A 100 2.11 -3.09 3.43
C LYS A 100 2.97 -3.23 2.17
N VAL A 101 2.37 -3.02 1.00
CA VAL A 101 3.09 -2.92 -0.27
C VAL A 101 3.67 -1.52 -0.39
N MET A 102 5.00 -1.40 -0.34
CA MET A 102 5.73 -0.14 -0.34
C MET A 102 6.41 0.10 -1.69
N GLY A 103 5.73 0.85 -2.54
CA GLY A 103 6.19 1.34 -3.84
C GLY A 103 6.27 2.86 -3.87
N THR A 104 5.83 3.48 -4.96
CA THR A 104 5.64 4.94 -5.12
C THR A 104 4.68 5.48 -4.07
N SER A 105 3.54 4.83 -3.92
CA SER A 105 2.57 4.96 -2.83
C SER A 105 2.58 3.70 -1.98
N THR A 106 1.67 3.59 -0.99
CA THR A 106 1.45 2.31 -0.31
C THR A 106 0.04 1.78 -0.55
N CYS A 107 -0.05 0.45 -0.56
CA CYS A 107 -1.32 -0.24 -0.43
C CYS A 107 -1.22 -1.15 0.79
N ASP A 108 -2.08 -0.89 1.75
CA ASP A 108 -2.03 -1.48 3.09
C ASP A 108 -3.26 -2.37 3.25
N MET A 109 -3.06 -3.67 3.41
CA MET A 109 -4.14 -4.64 3.57
C MET A 109 -4.13 -5.24 4.96
N LEU A 110 -5.30 -5.39 5.54
CA LEU A 110 -5.52 -6.10 6.77
C LEU A 110 -6.69 -7.08 6.60
N VAL A 111 -6.58 -8.24 7.20
CA VAL A 111 -7.67 -9.23 7.20
C VAL A 111 -8.07 -9.57 8.63
N ALA A 112 -9.37 -9.78 8.83
CA ALA A 112 -9.91 -10.26 10.08
C ALA A 112 -11.05 -11.27 9.82
N PRO A 113 -11.27 -12.26 10.71
CA PRO A 113 -12.35 -13.22 10.56
C PRO A 113 -13.72 -12.52 10.46
N ALA A 114 -14.54 -12.91 9.49
CA ALA A 114 -15.84 -12.25 9.24
C ALA A 114 -16.76 -12.25 10.46
N GLY A 115 -16.72 -13.31 11.28
CA GLY A 115 -17.52 -13.40 12.50
C GLY A 115 -17.18 -12.35 13.57
N GLU A 116 -15.92 -11.92 13.63
CA GLU A 116 -15.43 -10.92 14.59
C GLU A 116 -15.69 -9.48 14.12
N MET A 117 -15.99 -9.31 12.82
CA MET A 117 -16.21 -8.01 12.17
C MET A 117 -17.69 -7.66 12.01
N LYS A 118 -18.63 -8.53 12.45
CA LYS A 118 -20.06 -8.32 12.27
C LYS A 118 -20.51 -6.99 12.88
N GLY A 119 -21.05 -6.10 12.03
CA GLY A 119 -21.53 -4.77 12.41
C GLY A 119 -20.42 -3.74 12.72
N LYS A 120 -19.15 -4.07 12.47
CA LYS A 120 -18.03 -3.13 12.63
C LYS A 120 -17.63 -2.54 11.27
N TRP A 121 -17.57 -1.22 11.20
CA TRP A 121 -17.13 -0.46 10.04
C TRP A 121 -15.98 0.44 10.42
N ILE A 122 -14.88 0.36 9.66
CA ILE A 122 -13.70 1.19 9.88
C ILE A 122 -13.84 2.46 9.05
N ARG A 123 -13.93 3.60 9.72
CA ARG A 123 -14.09 4.89 9.06
C ARG A 123 -12.80 5.35 8.40
N GLY A 124 -12.93 6.06 7.29
CA GLY A 124 -11.81 6.77 6.63
C GLY A 124 -10.75 5.88 6.03
N ILE A 125 -11.03 4.59 5.78
CA ILE A 125 -10.18 3.70 4.97
C ILE A 125 -10.68 3.62 3.52
N CYS A 126 -9.88 3.03 2.62
CA CYS A 126 -10.22 2.93 1.20
C CYS A 126 -11.36 1.96 0.92
N GLY A 127 -11.52 0.91 1.74
CA GLY A 127 -12.58 -0.07 1.58
C GLY A 127 -12.52 -1.20 2.60
N GLN A 128 -13.67 -1.82 2.81
CA GLN A 128 -13.87 -2.97 3.69
C GLN A 128 -14.83 -3.93 2.98
N VAL A 129 -14.31 -5.06 2.50
CA VAL A 129 -15.06 -5.95 1.60
C VAL A 129 -14.88 -7.42 2.02
N PRO A 130 -16.00 -8.12 2.32
CA PRO A 130 -15.95 -9.55 2.64
C PRO A 130 -15.36 -10.37 1.48
N GLY A 131 -14.37 -11.22 1.78
CA GLY A 131 -13.78 -12.14 0.82
C GLY A 131 -12.88 -11.52 -0.25
N SER A 132 -12.56 -10.21 -0.17
CA SER A 132 -11.78 -9.52 -1.21
C SER A 132 -10.29 -9.90 -1.21
N ILE A 133 -9.73 -10.29 -0.07
CA ILE A 133 -8.34 -10.73 0.08
C ILE A 133 -8.30 -12.24 0.31
N ILE A 134 -8.91 -12.71 1.40
CA ILE A 134 -9.02 -14.13 1.73
C ILE A 134 -10.51 -14.48 1.88
N PRO A 135 -11.03 -15.51 1.20
CA PRO A 135 -12.40 -15.97 1.40
C PRO A 135 -12.70 -16.28 2.86
N GLY A 136 -13.89 -15.90 3.34
CA GLY A 136 -14.28 -16.07 4.76
C GLY A 136 -13.73 -15.01 5.72
N MET A 137 -12.89 -14.10 5.26
CA MET A 137 -12.39 -12.96 6.02
C MET A 137 -12.93 -11.64 5.46
N ILE A 138 -12.95 -10.61 6.29
CA ILE A 138 -13.13 -9.23 5.83
C ILE A 138 -11.78 -8.69 5.40
N GLY A 139 -11.65 -8.31 4.12
CA GLY A 139 -10.50 -7.61 3.61
C GLY A 139 -10.68 -6.10 3.75
N MET A 140 -9.68 -5.44 4.33
CA MET A 140 -9.64 -3.99 4.54
C MET A 140 -8.48 -3.40 3.79
N GLU A 141 -8.72 -2.31 3.05
CA GLU A 141 -7.73 -1.58 2.25
C GLU A 141 -7.55 -0.17 2.79
N ALA A 142 -6.30 0.21 2.98
CA ALA A 142 -5.84 1.55 3.32
C ALA A 142 -4.60 1.90 2.47
N GLY A 143 -3.99 3.07 2.68
CA GLY A 143 -2.72 3.39 2.04
C GLY A 143 -2.38 4.87 2.07
N GLN A 144 -1.13 5.18 1.75
CA GLN A 144 -0.60 6.54 1.63
C GLN A 144 -0.50 6.93 0.16
N SER A 145 -0.82 8.19 -0.16
CA SER A 145 -0.75 8.73 -1.53
C SER A 145 0.69 8.86 -2.04
N ALA A 146 1.64 9.10 -1.14
CA ALA A 146 3.07 9.16 -1.42
C ALA A 146 3.85 8.40 -0.34
N PHE A 147 4.81 7.58 -0.76
CA PHE A 147 5.76 6.89 0.12
C PHE A 147 7.14 6.90 -0.53
N GLY A 148 7.42 6.01 -1.46
CA GLY A 148 8.65 6.04 -2.26
C GLY A 148 8.77 7.31 -3.10
N ASP A 149 7.65 7.86 -3.56
CA ASP A 149 7.61 9.13 -4.29
C ASP A 149 8.06 10.33 -3.42
N ALA A 150 7.87 10.29 -2.10
CA ALA A 150 8.41 11.32 -1.20
C ALA A 150 9.94 11.35 -1.26
N TYR A 151 10.58 10.19 -1.29
CA TYR A 151 12.04 10.08 -1.41
C TYR A 151 12.52 10.43 -2.82
N ALA A 152 11.77 10.03 -3.85
CA ALA A 152 12.06 10.39 -5.23
C ALA A 152 11.92 11.91 -5.48
N TRP A 153 10.90 12.53 -4.91
CA TRP A 153 10.73 13.98 -4.89
C TRP A 153 11.93 14.66 -4.23
N TYR A 154 12.33 14.20 -3.04
CA TYR A 154 13.46 14.79 -2.32
C TYR A 154 14.78 14.66 -3.08
N ARG A 155 15.03 13.48 -3.69
CA ARG A 155 16.15 13.29 -4.61
C ARG A 155 16.12 14.27 -5.78
N THR A 156 14.96 14.45 -6.39
CA THR A 156 14.79 15.38 -7.53
C THR A 156 15.09 16.83 -7.12
N LEU A 157 14.62 17.25 -5.95
CA LEU A 157 14.90 18.56 -5.38
C LEU A 157 16.40 18.81 -5.22
N LEU A 158 17.10 17.86 -4.60
CA LEU A 158 18.55 17.95 -4.38
C LEU A 158 19.36 17.79 -5.68
N SER A 159 18.79 17.24 -6.73
CA SER A 159 19.46 17.09 -8.02
C SER A 159 19.47 18.37 -8.88
N TRP A 160 18.79 19.44 -8.44
CA TRP A 160 18.76 20.68 -9.20
C TRP A 160 20.15 21.25 -9.54
N PRO A 161 21.17 21.31 -8.64
CA PRO A 161 22.51 21.77 -8.98
C PRO A 161 23.19 20.89 -10.04
N LEU A 162 22.90 19.59 -10.06
CA LEU A 162 23.48 18.66 -11.03
C LEU A 162 22.95 18.91 -12.45
N GLN A 163 21.77 19.49 -12.59
CA GLN A 163 21.23 19.88 -13.90
C GLN A 163 22.02 21.05 -14.51
N GLN A 164 22.66 21.89 -13.69
CA GLN A 164 23.48 23.00 -14.13
C GLN A 164 24.83 22.57 -14.72
N LEU A 165 25.24 21.30 -14.52
CA LEU A 165 26.49 20.76 -15.09
C LEU A 165 26.50 20.84 -16.62
N HIS A 166 25.35 20.74 -17.27
CA HIS A 166 25.24 20.90 -18.74
C HIS A 166 25.57 22.30 -19.26
N ALA A 167 25.50 23.32 -18.42
CA ALA A 167 25.88 24.69 -18.76
C ALA A 167 27.36 24.98 -18.45
N SER A 168 28.10 24.04 -17.87
CA SER A 168 29.51 24.21 -17.54
C SER A 168 30.38 24.12 -18.80
N SER A 169 31.34 25.04 -18.94
CA SER A 169 32.38 24.97 -19.97
C SER A 169 33.53 24.06 -19.62
N LEU A 170 33.56 23.48 -18.41
CA LEU A 170 34.66 22.65 -17.89
C LEU A 170 34.52 21.16 -18.24
N ILE A 171 33.33 20.73 -18.60
CA ILE A 171 33.03 19.32 -18.92
C ILE A 171 32.12 19.22 -20.14
N ASP A 172 32.23 18.14 -20.89
CA ASP A 172 31.34 17.85 -22.01
C ASP A 172 29.98 17.32 -21.54
N ALA A 173 28.98 17.35 -22.44
CA ALA A 173 27.62 16.95 -22.13
C ALA A 173 27.49 15.46 -21.73
N ALA A 174 28.34 14.58 -22.24
CA ALA A 174 28.32 13.15 -21.89
C ALA A 174 28.81 12.95 -20.45
N THR A 175 29.92 13.62 -20.09
CA THR A 175 30.44 13.64 -18.72
C THR A 175 29.44 14.24 -17.72
N ALA A 176 28.81 15.37 -18.09
CA ALA A 176 27.78 15.99 -17.26
C ALA A 176 26.59 15.02 -17.00
N THR A 177 26.15 14.30 -18.03
CA THR A 177 25.09 13.29 -17.91
C THR A 177 25.51 12.13 -17.03
N ALA A 178 26.71 11.60 -17.22
CA ALA A 178 27.24 10.48 -16.43
C ALA A 178 27.35 10.83 -14.93
N LEU A 179 27.92 11.99 -14.61
CA LEU A 179 28.03 12.48 -13.22
C LEU A 179 26.67 12.67 -12.56
N ARG A 180 25.74 13.30 -13.28
CA ARG A 180 24.37 13.49 -12.79
C ARG A 180 23.72 12.16 -12.44
N ASN A 181 23.79 11.17 -13.32
CA ASN A 181 23.17 9.86 -13.11
C ASN A 181 23.85 9.13 -11.94
N GLU A 182 25.17 9.07 -11.90
CA GLU A 182 25.93 8.41 -10.82
C GLU A 182 25.59 8.99 -9.44
N ILE A 183 25.57 10.32 -9.31
CA ILE A 183 25.27 10.99 -8.04
C ILE A 183 23.81 10.75 -7.66
N SER A 184 22.87 10.90 -8.61
CA SER A 184 21.44 10.71 -8.36
C SER A 184 21.11 9.27 -7.93
N ASP A 185 21.74 8.26 -8.53
CA ASP A 185 21.51 6.85 -8.20
C ASP A 185 21.98 6.49 -6.79
N ARG A 186 23.04 7.14 -6.31
CA ARG A 186 23.59 6.91 -4.97
C ARG A 186 22.95 7.79 -3.87
N MET A 187 22.21 8.82 -4.25
CA MET A 187 21.77 9.89 -3.33
C MET A 187 20.95 9.35 -2.15
N ILE A 188 19.91 8.57 -2.42
CA ILE A 188 19.03 8.02 -1.34
C ILE A 188 19.79 7.07 -0.42
N VAL A 189 20.70 6.26 -0.96
CA VAL A 189 21.54 5.34 -0.16
C VAL A 189 22.48 6.14 0.74
N ASN A 190 23.11 7.19 0.22
CA ASN A 190 24.00 8.04 0.99
C ASN A 190 23.24 8.82 2.07
N LEU A 191 22.11 9.45 1.73
CA LEU A 191 21.24 10.15 2.67
C LEU A 191 20.75 9.22 3.79
N SER A 192 20.36 7.98 3.45
CA SER A 192 19.94 6.98 4.44
C SER A 192 21.08 6.63 5.41
N ARG A 193 22.30 6.47 4.89
CA ARG A 193 23.48 6.18 5.72
C ARG A 193 23.80 7.34 6.65
N GLU A 194 23.78 8.58 6.16
CA GLU A 194 24.07 9.77 6.94
C GLU A 194 22.95 10.03 7.96
N ALA A 195 21.68 9.95 7.57
CA ALA A 195 20.53 10.09 8.45
C ALA A 195 20.53 9.07 9.60
N ALA A 196 21.01 7.83 9.34
CA ALA A 196 21.12 6.79 10.36
C ALA A 196 22.14 7.13 11.46
N THR A 197 23.11 8.03 11.21
CA THR A 197 24.11 8.47 12.21
C THR A 197 23.67 9.68 13.01
N LEU A 198 22.59 10.35 12.60
CA LEU A 198 22.08 11.51 13.31
C LEU A 198 21.46 11.10 14.65
N PRO A 199 21.60 11.93 15.68
CA PRO A 199 20.87 11.71 16.91
C PRO A 199 19.36 11.79 16.64
N LEU A 200 18.58 11.20 17.52
CA LEU A 200 17.12 11.30 17.51
C LEU A 200 16.69 12.16 18.70
N ASP A 201 16.17 13.36 18.43
CA ASP A 201 15.71 14.30 19.42
C ASP A 201 14.25 14.73 19.15
N GLU A 202 13.53 15.11 20.20
CA GLU A 202 12.14 15.57 20.13
C GLU A 202 12.00 16.90 19.36
N THR A 203 13.07 17.68 19.27
CA THR A 203 13.11 19.02 18.65
C THR A 203 13.61 19.00 17.20
N ASP A 204 13.97 17.83 16.66
CA ASP A 204 14.42 17.68 15.27
C ASP A 204 13.36 18.16 14.27
N GLU A 205 13.79 18.40 13.04
CA GLU A 205 12.90 18.73 11.91
C GLU A 205 11.76 17.72 11.81
N LEU A 206 10.56 18.21 11.54
CA LEU A 206 9.34 17.40 11.45
C LEU A 206 8.65 17.66 10.12
N ALA A 207 8.34 16.60 9.39
CA ALA A 207 7.62 16.68 8.12
C ALA A 207 6.25 15.99 8.16
N ILE A 208 5.30 16.58 7.44
CA ILE A 208 4.01 15.96 7.08
C ILE A 208 4.14 15.36 5.69
N ASP A 209 3.73 14.10 5.53
CA ASP A 209 3.92 13.28 4.32
C ASP A 209 2.87 13.52 3.21
N TRP A 210 2.03 14.54 3.30
CA TRP A 210 0.94 14.80 2.37
C TRP A 210 1.38 15.48 1.06
N LEU A 211 2.50 15.03 0.48
CA LEU A 211 3.02 15.54 -0.79
C LEU A 211 2.05 15.34 -1.97
N ASN A 212 1.14 14.40 -1.85
CA ASN A 212 0.09 14.11 -2.83
C ASN A 212 -1.28 13.95 -2.14
N GLY A 213 -1.58 14.83 -1.19
CA GLY A 213 -2.76 14.73 -0.34
C GLY A 213 -2.71 13.58 0.67
N ARG A 214 -3.76 13.48 1.48
CA ARG A 214 -3.95 12.36 2.43
C ARG A 214 -4.97 11.37 1.86
N ARG A 215 -4.58 10.08 1.72
CA ARG A 215 -5.49 9.02 1.27
C ARG A 215 -6.18 8.33 2.45
N THR A 216 -5.44 7.95 3.46
CA THR A 216 -5.94 7.28 4.67
C THR A 216 -5.14 7.76 5.89
N PRO A 217 -5.78 7.97 7.06
CA PRO A 217 -7.23 7.99 7.28
C PRO A 217 -7.90 9.27 6.75
N ASP A 218 -9.20 9.19 6.51
CA ASP A 218 -10.05 10.34 6.15
C ASP A 218 -9.52 11.10 4.93
N ALA A 219 -9.74 10.55 3.74
CA ALA A 219 -9.21 11.05 2.48
C ALA A 219 -9.47 12.55 2.27
N ASN A 220 -8.40 13.30 2.03
CA ASN A 220 -8.45 14.71 1.63
C ASN A 220 -7.27 15.02 0.69
N GLN A 221 -7.56 15.09 -0.59
CA GLN A 221 -6.55 15.32 -1.64
C GLN A 221 -6.14 16.79 -1.78
N LEU A 222 -6.79 17.71 -1.07
CA LEU A 222 -6.43 19.12 -1.07
C LEU A 222 -5.31 19.44 -0.09
N LEU A 223 -5.05 18.55 0.89
CA LEU A 223 -3.98 18.74 1.86
C LEU A 223 -2.60 18.69 1.21
N THR A 224 -1.68 19.47 1.76
CA THR A 224 -0.30 19.55 1.31
C THR A 224 0.69 19.23 2.42
N ALA A 225 1.89 18.83 2.02
CA ALA A 225 2.99 18.58 2.95
C ALA A 225 3.49 19.89 3.60
N ALA A 226 4.12 19.74 4.76
CA ALA A 226 4.82 20.83 5.44
C ALA A 226 6.06 20.31 6.15
N VAL A 227 6.99 21.23 6.43
CA VAL A 227 8.15 20.95 7.29
C VAL A 227 8.24 22.05 8.35
N SER A 228 8.50 21.66 9.59
CA SER A 228 8.69 22.58 10.72
C SER A 228 10.05 22.36 11.39
N ASN A 229 10.39 23.23 12.33
CA ASN A 229 11.63 23.22 13.12
C ASN A 229 12.91 23.44 12.32
N LEU A 230 12.82 24.05 11.14
CA LEU A 230 14.00 24.38 10.34
C LEU A 230 14.85 25.46 11.03
N ASN A 231 16.17 25.31 10.96
CA ASN A 231 17.14 26.30 11.40
C ASN A 231 18.35 26.35 10.45
N LEU A 232 19.29 27.25 10.66
CA LEU A 232 20.45 27.41 9.78
C LEU A 232 21.40 26.18 9.74
N GLY A 233 21.29 25.29 10.73
CA GLY A 233 22.08 24.05 10.78
C GLY A 233 21.40 22.87 10.07
N THR A 234 20.13 23.03 9.62
CA THR A 234 19.40 21.97 8.94
C THR A 234 19.97 21.70 7.55
N GLY A 235 20.58 20.55 7.38
CA GLY A 235 21.13 20.09 6.10
C GLY A 235 20.27 19.03 5.42
N ALA A 236 20.76 18.52 4.29
CA ALA A 236 20.04 17.51 3.50
C ALA A 236 19.78 16.19 4.26
N PRO A 237 20.72 15.64 5.08
CA PRO A 237 20.44 14.43 5.85
C PRO A 237 19.34 14.60 6.90
N GLN A 238 19.29 15.77 7.57
CA GLN A 238 18.26 16.10 8.58
C GLN A 238 16.87 16.19 7.92
N LEU A 239 16.76 16.92 6.82
CA LEU A 239 15.50 16.99 6.06
C LEU A 239 15.06 15.62 5.52
N PHE A 240 16.01 14.81 5.04
CA PHE A 240 15.70 13.45 4.59
C PHE A 240 15.18 12.59 5.74
N LYS A 241 15.81 12.68 6.93
CA LYS A 241 15.33 12.04 8.16
C LYS A 241 13.89 12.45 8.47
N ALA A 242 13.59 13.75 8.44
CA ALA A 242 12.23 14.25 8.68
C ALA A 242 11.21 13.71 7.66
N VAL A 243 11.55 13.64 6.37
CA VAL A 243 10.68 13.06 5.33
C VAL A 243 10.43 11.57 5.58
N VAL A 244 11.47 10.80 5.95
CA VAL A 244 11.34 9.38 6.31
C VAL A 244 10.45 9.21 7.53
N GLU A 245 10.66 9.98 8.58
CA GLU A 245 9.84 9.94 9.78
C GLU A 245 8.38 10.32 9.48
N GLY A 246 8.15 11.36 8.67
CA GLY A 246 6.81 11.78 8.24
C GLY A 246 6.04 10.66 7.54
N THR A 247 6.68 9.97 6.58
CA THR A 247 6.04 8.81 5.91
C THR A 247 5.77 7.65 6.87
N CYS A 248 6.64 7.43 7.87
CA CYS A 248 6.41 6.42 8.90
C CYS A 248 5.29 6.83 9.86
N PHE A 249 5.15 8.12 10.19
CA PHE A 249 4.03 8.64 10.98
C PHE A 249 2.70 8.53 10.23
N GLY A 250 2.67 8.80 8.93
CA GLY A 250 1.50 8.55 8.10
C GLY A 250 1.08 7.08 8.10
N ALA A 251 2.05 6.16 8.01
CA ALA A 251 1.80 4.73 8.15
C ALA A 251 1.25 4.36 9.54
N LYS A 252 1.79 4.99 10.61
CA LYS A 252 1.29 4.81 11.98
C LYS A 252 -0.15 5.32 12.13
N ALA A 253 -0.50 6.44 11.52
CA ALA A 253 -1.87 6.96 11.55
C ALA A 253 -2.88 5.98 10.94
N ILE A 254 -2.48 5.22 9.91
CA ILE A 254 -3.30 4.13 9.34
C ILE A 254 -3.46 2.99 10.36
N ALA A 255 -2.39 2.52 10.98
CA ALA A 255 -2.46 1.46 11.99
C ALA A 255 -3.29 1.87 13.20
N ASP A 256 -3.10 3.10 13.68
CA ASP A 256 -3.87 3.65 14.80
C ASP A 256 -5.37 3.72 14.47
N ARG A 257 -5.77 4.07 13.23
CA ARG A 257 -7.16 4.04 12.81
C ARG A 257 -7.80 2.66 12.98
N PHE A 258 -7.13 1.59 12.60
CA PHE A 258 -7.63 0.23 12.85
C PHE A 258 -7.76 -0.07 14.34
N ILE A 259 -6.75 0.30 15.13
CA ILE A 259 -6.72 0.06 16.58
C ILE A 259 -7.83 0.84 17.29
N ASP A 260 -8.01 2.11 16.96
CA ASP A 260 -9.02 3.00 17.55
C ASP A 260 -10.47 2.53 17.23
N GLU A 261 -10.67 1.91 16.07
CA GLU A 261 -11.95 1.30 15.67
C GLU A 261 -12.09 -0.16 16.18
N GLY A 262 -11.19 -0.60 17.06
CA GLY A 262 -11.26 -1.89 17.76
C GLY A 262 -10.77 -3.09 16.97
N ILE A 263 -9.92 -2.88 15.96
CA ILE A 263 -9.25 -3.94 15.21
C ILE A 263 -7.77 -3.95 15.59
N PRO A 264 -7.29 -5.01 16.24
CA PRO A 264 -5.89 -5.08 16.65
C PRO A 264 -4.95 -5.15 15.43
N VAL A 265 -3.79 -4.48 15.54
CA VAL A 265 -2.68 -4.64 14.61
C VAL A 265 -1.53 -5.29 15.37
N LYS A 266 -1.16 -6.52 15.01
CA LYS A 266 -0.15 -7.34 15.72
C LYS A 266 1.27 -7.15 15.22
N GLY A 267 1.42 -6.60 14.02
CA GLY A 267 2.70 -6.38 13.36
C GLY A 267 2.50 -6.07 11.88
N LEU A 268 3.61 -5.86 11.18
CA LEU A 268 3.62 -5.52 9.76
C LEU A 268 4.29 -6.61 8.94
N ILE A 269 3.81 -6.77 7.70
CA ILE A 269 4.47 -7.54 6.64
C ILE A 269 4.85 -6.56 5.55
N GLY A 270 6.15 -6.33 5.38
CA GLY A 270 6.69 -5.41 4.37
C GLY A 270 6.89 -6.10 3.02
N LEU A 271 6.29 -5.54 1.98
CA LEU A 271 6.35 -5.97 0.59
C LEU A 271 6.82 -4.82 -0.30
N GLY A 272 7.35 -5.15 -1.47
CA GLY A 272 7.74 -4.15 -2.47
C GLY A 272 9.17 -3.64 -2.34
N GLY A 273 9.56 -2.78 -3.28
CA GLY A 273 10.97 -2.40 -3.47
C GLY A 273 11.57 -1.61 -2.32
N VAL A 274 10.81 -0.71 -1.67
CA VAL A 274 11.32 0.08 -0.53
C VAL A 274 11.59 -0.82 0.66
N ALA A 275 10.68 -1.78 0.94
CA ALA A 275 10.85 -2.74 2.03
C ALA A 275 12.15 -3.55 1.91
N LYS A 276 12.51 -3.93 0.67
CA LYS A 276 13.70 -4.73 0.38
C LYS A 276 15.00 -3.92 0.40
N LYS A 277 14.96 -2.68 -0.10
CA LYS A 277 16.18 -1.92 -0.44
C LYS A 277 16.57 -0.87 0.59
N SER A 278 15.72 -0.62 1.61
CA SER A 278 15.89 0.51 2.52
C SER A 278 15.85 0.10 4.00
N PRO A 279 16.91 -0.58 4.52
CA PRO A 279 16.97 -1.02 5.92
C PRO A 279 16.75 0.11 6.92
N TYR A 280 17.27 1.31 6.64
CA TYR A 280 17.09 2.49 7.49
C TYR A 280 15.61 2.84 7.63
N ILE A 281 14.89 2.93 6.52
CA ILE A 281 13.45 3.27 6.53
C ILE A 281 12.65 2.20 7.27
N MET A 282 12.98 0.92 7.09
CA MET A 282 12.29 -0.18 7.76
C MET A 282 12.53 -0.17 9.27
N GLN A 283 13.75 0.16 9.72
CA GLN A 283 14.03 0.29 11.16
C GLN A 283 13.29 1.49 11.76
N VAL A 284 13.31 2.66 11.09
CA VAL A 284 12.52 3.83 11.55
C VAL A 284 11.03 3.48 11.63
N MET A 285 10.49 2.78 10.65
CA MET A 285 9.09 2.36 10.67
C MET A 285 8.80 1.38 11.82
N ALA A 286 9.68 0.41 12.10
CA ALA A 286 9.51 -0.49 13.24
C ALA A 286 9.51 0.28 14.57
N ASP A 287 10.44 1.23 14.72
CA ASP A 287 10.55 2.07 15.91
C ASP A 287 9.32 2.99 16.10
N VAL A 288 8.84 3.62 15.00
CA VAL A 288 7.64 4.47 15.00
C VAL A 288 6.38 3.68 15.31
N MET A 289 6.23 2.52 14.70
CA MET A 289 5.08 1.63 14.94
C MET A 289 5.13 0.99 16.33
N ASN A 290 6.32 0.87 16.92
CA ASN A 290 6.59 0.04 18.09
C ASN A 290 6.09 -1.40 17.90
N MET A 291 6.31 -1.95 16.70
CA MET A 291 5.86 -3.27 16.26
C MET A 291 6.92 -3.92 15.36
N PRO A 292 7.04 -5.27 15.36
CA PRO A 292 7.93 -5.94 14.44
C PRO A 292 7.44 -5.82 12.99
N ILE A 293 8.40 -5.70 12.06
CA ILE A 293 8.14 -5.74 10.61
C ILE A 293 8.86 -6.95 10.03
N ARG A 294 8.12 -7.87 9.43
CA ARG A 294 8.65 -9.03 8.70
C ARG A 294 8.74 -8.69 7.21
N ILE A 295 9.91 -8.83 6.60
CA ILE A 295 10.12 -8.58 5.16
C ILE A 295 10.04 -9.90 4.41
N HIS A 296 9.14 -9.99 3.44
CA HIS A 296 8.95 -11.20 2.64
C HIS A 296 10.14 -11.45 1.69
N LYS A 297 10.52 -12.72 1.50
CA LYS A 297 11.70 -13.09 0.68
C LYS A 297 11.59 -12.71 -0.79
N THR A 298 10.42 -12.89 -1.41
CA THR A 298 10.25 -12.60 -2.83
C THR A 298 9.78 -11.17 -3.10
N GLU A 299 10.21 -10.62 -4.23
CA GLU A 299 9.68 -9.37 -4.78
C GLU A 299 8.43 -9.60 -5.65
N GLN A 300 8.15 -10.85 -6.06
CA GLN A 300 7.06 -11.24 -6.96
C GLN A 300 5.81 -11.72 -6.21
N THR A 301 5.48 -11.07 -5.09
CA THR A 301 4.37 -11.50 -4.23
C THR A 301 3.03 -11.50 -4.97
N CYS A 302 2.77 -10.54 -5.87
CA CYS A 302 1.54 -10.48 -6.66
C CYS A 302 1.40 -11.72 -7.58
N ALA A 303 2.47 -12.11 -8.25
CA ALA A 303 2.47 -13.28 -9.14
C ALA A 303 2.29 -14.59 -8.35
N ILE A 304 2.96 -14.71 -7.19
CA ILE A 304 2.82 -15.88 -6.31
C ILE A 304 1.40 -15.97 -5.76
N GLY A 305 0.82 -14.87 -5.28
CA GLY A 305 -0.56 -14.86 -4.80
C GLY A 305 -1.57 -15.22 -5.90
N ALA A 306 -1.38 -14.73 -7.12
CA ALA A 306 -2.19 -15.14 -8.26
C ALA A 306 -2.06 -16.64 -8.53
N ALA A 307 -0.84 -17.22 -8.44
CA ALA A 307 -0.62 -18.65 -8.58
C ALA A 307 -1.28 -19.46 -7.45
N MET A 308 -1.24 -18.98 -6.21
CA MET A 308 -1.92 -19.62 -5.06
C MET A 308 -3.44 -19.67 -5.28
N PHE A 309 -4.06 -18.58 -5.74
CA PHE A 309 -5.47 -18.58 -6.08
C PHE A 309 -5.80 -19.45 -7.29
N ALA A 310 -4.96 -19.44 -8.32
CA ALA A 310 -5.15 -20.31 -9.47
C ALA A 310 -5.10 -21.80 -9.06
N ALA A 311 -4.17 -22.17 -8.19
CA ALA A 311 -4.08 -23.54 -7.66
C ALA A 311 -5.31 -23.92 -6.82
N THR A 312 -5.83 -22.98 -6.02
CA THR A 312 -7.06 -23.18 -5.23
C THR A 312 -8.27 -23.32 -6.16
N ALA A 313 -8.43 -22.41 -7.13
CA ALA A 313 -9.52 -22.46 -8.11
C ALA A 313 -9.50 -23.73 -8.94
N ALA A 314 -8.32 -24.32 -9.18
CA ALA A 314 -8.14 -25.59 -9.87
C ALA A 314 -8.37 -26.83 -8.97
N GLY A 315 -8.65 -26.65 -7.67
CA GLY A 315 -8.89 -27.73 -6.73
C GLY A 315 -7.64 -28.46 -6.23
N LEU A 316 -6.44 -27.86 -6.43
CA LEU A 316 -5.20 -28.41 -5.87
C LEU A 316 -5.08 -28.20 -4.36
N TYR A 317 -5.74 -27.17 -3.85
CA TYR A 317 -5.87 -26.86 -2.42
C TYR A 317 -7.32 -26.59 -2.09
N GLU A 318 -7.76 -26.97 -0.90
CA GLU A 318 -9.13 -26.76 -0.43
C GLU A 318 -9.43 -25.28 -0.23
N LYS A 319 -8.46 -24.55 0.31
CA LYS A 319 -8.54 -23.10 0.55
C LYS A 319 -7.19 -22.42 0.26
N VAL A 320 -7.23 -21.11 0.04
CA VAL A 320 -6.03 -20.35 -0.33
C VAL A 320 -4.98 -20.33 0.77
N GLU A 321 -5.36 -20.44 2.05
CA GLU A 321 -4.43 -20.52 3.18
C GLU A 321 -3.56 -21.78 3.11
N ASP A 322 -4.09 -22.89 2.61
CA ASP A 322 -3.31 -24.11 2.38
C ASP A 322 -2.29 -23.91 1.25
N ALA A 323 -2.69 -23.23 0.18
CA ALA A 323 -1.78 -22.82 -0.89
C ALA A 323 -0.71 -21.84 -0.36
N MET A 324 -1.08 -20.86 0.49
CA MET A 324 -0.14 -19.93 1.12
C MET A 324 0.89 -20.67 1.99
N HIS A 325 0.45 -21.69 2.70
CA HIS A 325 1.37 -22.51 3.53
C HIS A 325 2.32 -23.33 2.65
N ALA A 326 1.82 -23.96 1.59
CA ALA A 326 2.60 -24.87 0.75
C ALA A 326 3.52 -24.14 -0.25
N MET A 327 3.09 -23.01 -0.81
CA MET A 327 3.79 -22.27 -1.87
C MET A 327 4.50 -21.01 -1.33
N GLY A 328 4.23 -20.60 -0.09
CA GLY A 328 4.82 -19.42 0.54
C GLY A 328 6.32 -19.56 0.72
N GLN A 329 7.05 -18.45 0.49
CA GLN A 329 8.52 -18.43 0.54
C GLN A 329 9.06 -17.94 1.88
N GLY A 330 8.20 -17.46 2.76
CA GLY A 330 8.56 -16.99 4.09
C GLY A 330 9.25 -15.62 4.08
N PHE A 331 9.86 -15.31 5.21
CA PHE A 331 10.48 -14.02 5.50
C PHE A 331 12.00 -14.17 5.59
N ASP A 332 12.75 -13.15 5.17
CA ASP A 332 14.23 -13.16 5.26
C ASP A 332 14.77 -12.19 6.31
N THR A 333 14.03 -11.15 6.64
CA THR A 333 14.45 -10.12 7.59
C THR A 333 13.28 -9.76 8.50
N VAL A 334 13.60 -9.51 9.78
CA VAL A 334 12.66 -8.97 10.77
C VAL A 334 13.29 -7.77 11.42
N TYR A 335 12.66 -6.60 11.29
CA TYR A 335 13.03 -5.40 12.02
C TYR A 335 12.27 -5.38 13.35
N VAL A 336 12.99 -5.33 14.44
CA VAL A 336 12.43 -5.27 15.80
C VAL A 336 12.56 -3.83 16.29
N PRO A 337 11.52 -3.23 16.89
CA PRO A 337 11.58 -1.87 17.41
C PRO A 337 12.58 -1.74 18.56
N ASP A 338 13.31 -0.62 18.57
CA ASP A 338 14.11 -0.20 19.73
C ASP A 338 13.20 0.54 20.72
N PRO A 339 13.01 0.02 21.96
CA PRO A 339 12.10 0.63 22.92
C PRO A 339 12.47 2.07 23.32
N LEU A 340 13.76 2.44 23.29
CA LEU A 340 14.20 3.80 23.62
C LEU A 340 13.83 4.76 22.48
N ARG A 341 14.10 4.37 21.24
CA ARG A 341 13.74 5.15 20.04
C ARG A 341 12.22 5.27 19.91
N SER A 342 11.48 4.18 20.16
CA SER A 342 10.01 4.18 20.10
C SER A 342 9.38 5.19 21.06
N ARG A 343 9.97 5.40 22.26
CA ARG A 343 9.50 6.43 23.21
C ARG A 343 9.67 7.85 22.66
N VAL A 344 10.78 8.13 22.01
CA VAL A 344 11.02 9.45 21.38
C VAL A 344 10.07 9.61 20.19
N TYR A 345 9.94 8.60 19.35
CA TYR A 345 9.00 8.63 18.21
C TYR A 345 7.54 8.80 18.64
N ALA A 346 7.12 8.26 19.78
CA ALA A 346 5.76 8.47 20.28
C ALA A 346 5.48 9.97 20.57
N LYS A 347 6.45 10.71 21.11
CA LYS A 347 6.34 12.15 21.34
C LYS A 347 6.34 12.91 20.00
N ARG A 348 7.26 12.59 19.09
CA ARG A 348 7.33 13.18 17.75
C ARG A 348 6.06 12.92 16.94
N TYR A 349 5.48 11.74 17.06
CA TYR A 349 4.19 11.42 16.43
C TYR A 349 3.05 12.29 16.99
N SER A 350 3.06 12.61 18.28
CA SER A 350 2.11 13.59 18.83
C SER A 350 2.27 14.97 18.19
N GLN A 351 3.52 15.42 17.99
CA GLN A 351 3.81 16.69 17.29
C GLN A 351 3.38 16.62 15.80
N TYR A 352 3.61 15.49 15.13
CA TYR A 352 3.12 15.27 13.77
C TYR A 352 1.60 15.41 13.67
N LYS A 353 0.85 14.83 14.61
CA LYS A 353 -0.61 14.99 14.65
C LYS A 353 -1.04 16.44 14.89
N GLN A 354 -0.34 17.18 15.74
CA GLN A 354 -0.63 18.60 16.00
C GLN A 354 -0.36 19.46 14.75
N LEU A 355 0.79 19.25 14.08
CA LEU A 355 1.13 19.96 12.86
C LEU A 355 0.14 19.62 11.75
N GLY A 356 -0.25 18.35 11.60
CA GLY A 356 -1.25 17.91 10.64
C GLY A 356 -2.62 18.57 10.88
N ALA A 357 -3.07 18.63 12.14
CA ALA A 357 -4.32 19.28 12.51
C ALA A 357 -4.28 20.81 12.22
N TYR A 358 -3.15 21.46 12.44
CA TYR A 358 -2.97 22.88 12.08
C TYR A 358 -3.10 23.10 10.57
N ILE A 359 -2.43 22.26 9.77
CA ILE A 359 -2.51 22.34 8.31
C ILE A 359 -3.95 22.10 7.84
N GLU A 360 -4.58 21.03 8.30
CA GLU A 360 -5.96 20.69 7.91
C GLU A 360 -6.94 21.82 8.30
N GLY A 361 -6.76 22.44 9.45
CA GLY A 361 -7.55 23.59 9.88
C GLY A 361 -7.38 24.85 9.02
N SER A 362 -6.29 24.97 8.25
CA SER A 362 -6.08 26.08 7.34
C SER A 362 -6.83 25.94 6.00
N TYR A 363 -7.41 24.77 5.72
CA TYR A 363 -8.23 24.48 4.51
C TYR A 363 -9.74 24.54 4.79
N ASN A 364 -10.13 24.73 6.05
CA ASN A 364 -11.52 24.98 6.49
C ASN A 364 -11.72 26.47 6.68
#